data_2df0d3415e2cf6fa6c44f57ea9ec23d4
#
_entry.id   2df0d3415e2cf6fa6c44f57ea9ec23d4
#
_cell.length_a   1.000
_cell.length_b   1.000
_cell.length_c   1.000
_cell.angle_alpha   90.00
_cell.angle_beta   90.00
_cell.angle_gamma   90.00
#
_symmetry.space_group_name_H-M   'P 1'
#
loop_
_entity.id
_entity.type
_entity.pdbx_description
1 polymer ?
#
loop_
_entity_poly.entity_id
_entity_poly.type
_entity_poly.pdbx_seq_one_letter_code
_entity_poly.pdbx_strand_id
1 'polypeptide(L)'
;KARDAISLKFAGSDTFHISAEFLRVMSPSAEVRGHSPDKAILQTGKRDVVIEDIQKTGNYALRIYFDDGHDSGIYSWDYLHDLVINHAKYWSQYLKELHTRGKSREKEMQVLKMFDA
;
A
#
# COMPACT_ATOMS: atom_id res chain seq x y z
N LYS A 1 -13.34 13.46 0.69
CA LYS A 1 -12.71 13.93 0.54
C LYS A 1 -11.52 13.36 0.54
N ALA A 2 -11.04 13.20 1.47
CA ALA A 2 -9.77 12.54 1.45
C ALA A 2 -9.99 11.10 1.05
N ARG A 3 -9.23 10.65 0.08
CA ARG A 3 -9.23 9.27 -0.33
C ARG A 3 -7.94 8.61 0.09
N ASP A 4 -7.36 9.10 1.16
CA ASP A 4 -6.09 8.61 1.63
C ASP A 4 -6.22 7.49 2.65
N ALA A 5 -7.44 7.07 2.94
CA ALA A 5 -7.67 5.98 3.89
C ALA A 5 -9.02 5.35 3.64
N ILE A 6 -9.18 4.13 4.14
CA ILE A 6 -10.47 3.45 4.14
C ILE A 6 -10.75 2.94 5.55
N SER A 7 -12.04 2.68 5.81
CA SER A 7 -12.47 2.11 7.07
C SER A 7 -12.96 0.69 6.82
N LEU A 8 -12.51 -0.24 7.65
CA LEU A 8 -12.89 -1.65 7.54
C LEU A 8 -13.47 -2.11 8.86
N LYS A 9 -14.54 -2.88 8.78
CA LYS A 9 -15.16 -3.46 9.97
C LYS A 9 -15.41 -4.93 9.72
N PHE A 10 -14.88 -5.75 10.59
CA PHE A 10 -15.10 -7.19 10.54
C PHE A 10 -16.10 -7.57 11.62
N ALA A 11 -16.80 -8.68 11.41
CA ALA A 11 -17.80 -9.12 12.36
C ALA A 11 -17.20 -9.22 13.76
N GLY A 12 -17.85 -8.59 14.72
CA GLY A 12 -17.42 -8.65 16.12
C GLY A 12 -16.21 -7.80 16.47
N SER A 13 -15.77 -6.95 15.57
CA SER A 13 -14.59 -6.13 15.83
C SER A 13 -14.93 -4.65 15.79
N ASP A 14 -13.97 -3.84 16.24
CA ASP A 14 -14.02 -2.41 16.03
C ASP A 14 -13.78 -2.06 14.59
N THR A 15 -14.01 -0.81 14.24
CA THR A 15 -13.70 -0.32 12.92
C THR A 15 -12.21 0.01 12.85
N PHE A 16 -11.56 -0.44 11.79
CA PHE A 16 -10.15 -0.17 11.55
C PHE A 16 -10.02 0.86 10.44
N HIS A 17 -9.08 1.78 10.59
CA HIS A 17 -8.78 2.78 9.58
C HIS A 17 -7.41 2.47 9.00
N ILE A 18 -7.32 2.33 7.68
CA ILE A 18 -6.08 1.94 7.02
C ILE A 18 -5.77 2.95 5.94
N SER A 19 -4.53 3.44 5.92
CA SER A 19 -4.14 4.44 4.94
C SER A 19 -4.00 3.83 3.54
N ALA A 20 -4.21 4.68 2.55
CA ALA A 20 -3.99 4.29 1.16
C ALA A 20 -2.52 3.91 0.96
N GLU A 21 -1.61 4.64 1.58
CA GLU A 21 -0.19 4.34 1.48
C GLU A 21 0.11 2.92 1.95
N PHE A 22 -0.42 2.54 3.12
CA PHE A 22 -0.17 1.21 3.65
C PHE A 22 -0.71 0.13 2.71
N LEU A 23 -1.94 0.33 2.24
CA LEU A 23 -2.53 -0.62 1.31
C LEU A 23 -1.72 -0.71 0.01
N ARG A 24 -1.22 0.42 -0.47
CA ARG A 24 -0.44 0.46 -1.70
C ARG A 24 0.87 -0.28 -1.56
N VAL A 25 1.60 -0.03 -0.47
CA VAL A 25 2.91 -0.69 -0.29
C VAL A 25 2.74 -2.17 0.05
N MET A 26 1.60 -2.56 0.57
CA MET A 26 1.33 -3.94 0.91
C MET A 26 0.48 -4.65 -0.14
N SER A 27 0.39 -4.10 -1.34
CA SER A 27 -0.43 -4.69 -2.39
C SER A 27 -0.04 -6.15 -2.63
N PRO A 28 -1.02 -7.05 -2.76
CA PRO A 28 -0.74 -8.46 -3.03
C PRO A 28 -0.48 -8.74 -4.50
N SER A 29 -0.45 -7.71 -5.33
CA SER A 29 -0.22 -7.85 -6.77
C SER A 29 1.16 -8.42 -7.05
N ALA A 30 1.27 -9.23 -8.10
CA ALA A 30 2.55 -9.75 -8.53
C ALA A 30 3.53 -8.64 -8.91
N GLU A 31 3.02 -7.47 -9.31
CA GLU A 31 3.87 -6.33 -9.61
C GLU A 31 4.66 -5.88 -8.39
N VAL A 32 4.12 -6.12 -7.19
CA VAL A 32 4.77 -5.75 -5.94
C VAL A 32 5.47 -6.95 -5.31
N ARG A 33 4.80 -8.08 -5.26
CA ARG A 33 5.31 -9.27 -4.56
C ARG A 33 6.34 -10.04 -5.37
N GLY A 34 6.28 -9.95 -6.69
CA GLY A 34 7.12 -10.78 -7.54
C GLY A 34 6.69 -12.23 -7.48
N HIS A 35 7.56 -13.12 -7.92
CA HIS A 35 7.28 -14.55 -7.96
C HIS A 35 7.80 -15.29 -6.74
N SER A 36 8.58 -14.61 -5.90
CA SER A 36 9.13 -15.19 -4.67
C SER A 36 9.46 -14.03 -3.74
N PRO A 37 9.61 -14.29 -2.44
CA PRO A 37 9.85 -13.20 -1.48
C PRO A 37 11.08 -12.36 -1.79
N ASP A 38 12.11 -12.96 -2.36
CA ASP A 38 13.33 -12.21 -2.70
C ASP A 38 13.16 -11.38 -3.97
N LYS A 39 12.05 -11.55 -4.69
CA LYS A 39 11.76 -10.78 -5.88
C LYS A 39 10.79 -9.64 -5.61
N ALA A 40 10.32 -9.52 -4.39
CA ALA A 40 9.40 -8.44 -4.04
C ALA A 40 10.09 -7.09 -4.24
N ILE A 41 9.32 -6.14 -4.77
CA ILE A 41 9.85 -4.82 -5.07
C ILE A 41 9.44 -3.86 -3.97
N LEU A 42 10.44 -3.26 -3.33
CA LEU A 42 10.17 -2.26 -2.29
C LEU A 42 9.49 -1.05 -2.93
N GLN A 43 8.32 -0.71 -2.40
CA GLN A 43 7.56 0.43 -2.91
C GLN A 43 8.06 1.71 -2.26
N THR A 44 8.32 2.72 -3.07
CA THR A 44 8.84 4.00 -2.57
C THR A 44 7.99 5.13 -3.11
N GLY A 45 8.05 6.28 -2.46
CA GLY A 45 7.38 7.48 -2.96
C GLY A 45 5.87 7.41 -2.93
N LYS A 46 5.29 6.63 -2.01
CA LYS A 46 3.84 6.39 -1.99
C LYS A 46 3.10 7.18 -0.92
N ARG A 47 3.78 8.08 -0.24
CA ARG A 47 3.17 8.77 0.89
C ARG A 47 1.86 9.46 0.55
N ASP A 48 1.77 10.06 -0.63
CA ASP A 48 0.62 10.85 -1.01
C ASP A 48 -0.35 10.11 -1.94
N VAL A 49 -0.18 8.81 -2.08
CA VAL A 49 -1.07 8.04 -2.95
C VAL A 49 -2.49 8.08 -2.38
N VAL A 50 -3.48 8.15 -3.27
CA VAL A 50 -4.87 8.11 -2.86
C VAL A 50 -5.60 7.01 -3.63
N ILE A 51 -6.74 6.61 -3.10
CA ILE A 51 -7.56 5.56 -3.70
C ILE A 51 -8.56 6.22 -4.65
N GLU A 52 -8.56 5.78 -5.90
CA GLU A 52 -9.48 6.29 -6.89
C GLU A 52 -10.79 5.51 -6.93
N ASP A 53 -10.71 4.21 -6.70
CA ASP A 53 -11.90 3.37 -6.76
C ASP A 53 -11.66 2.08 -6.02
N ILE A 54 -12.74 1.47 -5.56
CA ILE A 54 -12.73 0.17 -4.92
C ILE A 54 -13.87 -0.63 -5.51
N GLN A 55 -13.57 -1.84 -5.99
CA GLN A 55 -14.58 -2.71 -6.58
C GLN A 55 -14.53 -4.07 -5.90
N LYS A 56 -15.71 -4.64 -5.67
CA LYS A 56 -15.78 -5.99 -5.12
C LYS A 56 -15.37 -7.00 -6.18
N THR A 57 -14.65 -8.01 -5.74
CA THR A 57 -14.28 -9.13 -6.59
C THR A 57 -14.95 -10.36 -5.98
N GLY A 58 -16.07 -10.79 -6.56
CA GLY A 58 -16.88 -11.83 -5.98
C GLY A 58 -17.27 -11.46 -4.55
N ASN A 59 -17.30 -12.44 -3.67
CA ASN A 59 -17.57 -12.23 -2.25
C ASN A 59 -16.32 -12.34 -1.40
N TYR A 60 -15.13 -12.44 -2.03
CA TYR A 60 -13.94 -12.79 -1.29
C TYR A 60 -12.88 -11.72 -1.28
N ALA A 61 -13.02 -10.65 -2.05
CA ALA A 61 -11.94 -9.69 -2.18
C ALA A 61 -12.42 -8.32 -2.64
N LEU A 62 -11.52 -7.35 -2.50
CA LEU A 62 -11.68 -6.01 -3.07
C LEU A 62 -10.53 -5.74 -4.02
N ARG A 63 -10.85 -5.16 -5.18
CA ARG A 63 -9.82 -4.63 -6.06
C ARG A 63 -9.73 -3.14 -5.82
N ILE A 64 -8.52 -2.65 -5.56
CA ILE A 64 -8.32 -1.25 -5.22
C ILE A 64 -7.54 -0.57 -6.33
N TYR A 65 -8.03 0.58 -6.77
CA TYR A 65 -7.42 1.39 -7.81
C TYR A 65 -6.78 2.60 -7.17
N PHE A 66 -5.50 2.79 -7.39
CA PHE A 66 -4.74 3.92 -6.82
C PHE A 66 -4.44 4.95 -7.89
N ASP A 67 -4.22 6.20 -7.46
CA ASP A 67 -4.01 7.29 -8.41
C ASP A 67 -2.64 7.25 -9.09
N ASP A 68 -1.74 6.37 -8.66
CA ASP A 68 -0.46 6.20 -9.32
C ASP A 68 -0.51 5.16 -10.44
N GLY A 69 -1.72 4.72 -10.81
CA GLY A 69 -1.90 3.77 -11.89
C GLY A 69 -1.90 2.31 -11.46
N HIS A 70 -1.59 2.04 -10.21
CA HIS A 70 -1.58 0.66 -9.72
C HIS A 70 -3.01 0.20 -9.48
N ASP A 71 -3.45 -0.82 -10.20
CA ASP A 71 -4.83 -1.29 -10.10
C ASP A 71 -4.93 -2.82 -10.10
N SER A 72 -3.83 -3.52 -9.96
CA SER A 72 -3.83 -4.98 -10.03
C SER A 72 -3.89 -5.64 -8.65
N GLY A 73 -4.02 -4.87 -7.58
CA GLY A 73 -4.08 -5.45 -6.24
C GLY A 73 -5.47 -5.92 -5.91
N ILE A 74 -5.60 -7.21 -5.66
CA ILE A 74 -6.87 -7.82 -5.24
C ILE A 74 -6.67 -8.30 -3.81
N TYR A 75 -7.32 -7.63 -2.87
CA TYR A 75 -7.13 -7.85 -1.44
C TYR A 75 -8.24 -8.74 -0.93
N SER A 76 -7.93 -9.99 -0.60
CA SER A 76 -8.92 -10.87 -0.01
C SER A 76 -9.28 -10.36 1.39
N TRP A 77 -10.46 -10.75 1.89
CA TRP A 77 -10.85 -10.37 3.24
C TRP A 77 -9.87 -10.90 4.28
N ASP A 78 -9.34 -12.11 4.07
CA ASP A 78 -8.36 -12.68 4.96
C ASP A 78 -7.08 -11.86 4.96
N TYR A 79 -6.65 -11.42 3.79
CA TYR A 79 -5.45 -10.59 3.70
C TYR A 79 -5.66 -9.24 4.36
N LEU A 80 -6.83 -8.62 4.13
CA LEU A 80 -7.13 -7.34 4.77
C LEU A 80 -7.15 -7.49 6.29
N HIS A 81 -7.71 -8.58 6.78
CA HIS A 81 -7.72 -8.83 8.22
C HIS A 81 -6.30 -8.96 8.77
N ASP A 82 -5.44 -9.69 8.06
CA ASP A 82 -4.04 -9.82 8.43
C ASP A 82 -3.37 -8.44 8.48
N LEU A 83 -3.65 -7.59 7.51
CA LEU A 83 -3.06 -6.27 7.46
C LEU A 83 -3.47 -5.41 8.64
N VAL A 84 -4.75 -5.48 9.05
CA VAL A 84 -5.19 -4.65 10.17
C VAL A 84 -4.65 -5.19 11.50
N ILE A 85 -4.62 -6.50 11.67
CA ILE A 85 -4.15 -7.09 12.93
C ILE A 85 -2.64 -6.88 13.10
N ASN A 86 -1.89 -6.95 12.02
CA ASN A 86 -0.44 -6.86 12.09
C ASN A 86 0.09 -5.54 11.53
N HIS A 87 -0.75 -4.52 11.51
CA HIS A 87 -0.40 -3.24 10.91
C HIS A 87 0.91 -2.67 11.46
N ALA A 88 1.04 -2.60 12.77
CA ALA A 88 2.23 -2.00 13.38
C ALA A 88 3.49 -2.76 12.99
N LYS A 89 3.40 -4.09 12.96
CA LYS A 89 4.54 -4.93 12.61
C LYS A 89 4.95 -4.70 11.15
N TYR A 90 3.98 -4.74 10.24
CA TYR A 90 4.29 -4.58 8.82
C TYR A 90 4.78 -3.18 8.51
N TRP A 91 4.18 -2.17 9.15
CA TRP A 91 4.60 -0.79 8.93
C TRP A 91 6.02 -0.57 9.43
N SER A 92 6.34 -1.11 10.60
CA SER A 92 7.68 -1.00 11.15
C SER A 92 8.70 -1.67 10.24
N GLN A 93 8.38 -2.85 9.72
CA GLN A 93 9.27 -3.56 8.80
C GLN A 93 9.48 -2.76 7.52
N TYR A 94 8.41 -2.15 7.01
CA TYR A 94 8.49 -1.35 5.80
C TYR A 94 9.41 -0.15 6.00
N LEU A 95 9.23 0.58 7.10
CA LEU A 95 10.06 1.74 7.38
C LEU A 95 11.52 1.36 7.53
N LYS A 96 11.77 0.24 8.18
CA LYS A 96 13.13 -0.25 8.37
C LYS A 96 13.78 -0.60 7.05
N GLU A 97 13.03 -1.21 6.16
CA GLU A 97 13.54 -1.56 4.84
C GLU A 97 13.87 -0.32 4.03
N LEU A 98 13.01 0.68 4.08
CA LEU A 98 13.28 1.95 3.41
C LEU A 98 14.59 2.54 3.90
N HIS A 99 14.76 2.57 5.22
CA HIS A 99 15.96 3.13 5.81
C HIS A 99 17.20 2.35 5.37
N THR A 100 17.12 1.03 5.44
CA THR A 100 18.23 0.16 5.09
C THR A 100 18.68 0.35 3.64
N ARG A 101 17.72 0.62 2.76
CA ARG A 101 18.01 0.80 1.34
C ARG A 101 18.21 2.24 0.94
N GLY A 102 18.18 3.16 1.89
CA GLY A 102 18.35 4.58 1.58
C GLY A 102 17.22 5.13 0.73
N LYS A 103 16.01 4.62 0.90
CA LYS A 103 14.84 5.05 0.14
C LYS A 103 13.89 5.81 1.05
N SER A 104 12.83 6.39 0.46
CA SER A 104 11.93 7.25 1.17
C SER A 104 10.49 7.01 0.76
N ARG A 105 9.57 7.38 1.65
CA ARG A 105 8.14 7.42 1.37
C ARG A 105 7.80 8.60 0.48
N GLU A 106 8.64 9.62 0.49
CA GLU A 106 8.38 10.84 -0.27
C GLU A 106 8.59 10.59 -1.75
N LYS A 107 7.78 11.26 -2.57
CA LYS A 107 7.99 11.20 -4.00
C LYS A 107 9.39 11.69 -4.30
N GLU A 108 10.05 10.97 -5.18
CA GLU A 108 11.39 11.36 -5.57
C GLU A 108 11.31 12.73 -6.26
N MET A 109 12.06 13.68 -5.75
CA MET A 109 12.09 14.98 -6.36
C MET A 109 13.00 14.93 -7.57
N GLN A 110 12.69 15.79 -8.55
CA GLN A 110 13.55 15.90 -9.70
C GLN A 110 14.73 16.78 -9.36
N VAL A 111 15.55 16.24 -8.48
CA VAL A 111 16.65 17.01 -7.92
C VAL A 111 17.59 17.54 -8.98
N LEU A 112 17.76 16.78 -10.05
CA LEU A 112 18.64 17.19 -11.13
C LEU A 112 18.25 18.54 -11.72
N LYS A 113 16.95 18.81 -11.75
CA LYS A 113 16.50 20.11 -12.27
C LYS A 113 16.91 21.26 -11.38
N MET A 114 17.13 20.98 -10.12
CA MET A 114 17.52 22.02 -9.19
C MET A 114 18.99 22.39 -9.37
N PHE A 115 19.76 21.50 -9.96
CA PHE A 115 21.18 21.72 -10.15
C PHE A 115 21.54 22.06 -11.58
N ASP A 116 20.56 22.08 -12.45
CA ASP A 116 20.79 22.38 -13.86
C ASP A 116 20.72 23.88 -14.14
N ALA A 117 20.77 24.66 -13.14
CA ALA A 117 20.59 26.09 -13.30
C ALA A 117 21.67 26.70 -14.20
#